data_b24809eed896dd9a598d619d2ce8111c
#
_entry.id   b24809eed896dd9a598d619d2ce8111c
#
_cell.length_a   1.000
_cell.length_b   1.000
_cell.length_c   1.000
_cell.angle_alpha   90.00
_cell.angle_beta   90.00
_cell.angle_gamma   90.00
#
_symmetry.space_group_name_H-M   'P 1'
#
loop_
_entity.id
_entity.type
_entity.pdbx_description
1 polymer ?
#
loop_
_entity_poly.entity_id
_entity_poly.type
_entity_poly.pdbx_seq_one_letter_code
_entity_poly.pdbx_strand_id
1 'polypeptide(L)'
;ALNSKYDMMFSGKIYAPNNEDCEIAVVTEHEEVLIHEELIKAFDISLDYVYSKSKQVYDESIVKTVNKFRHGEKIQKFENKNVLIVDEGINTGLTMMACIKTAINLKAKSISVATPILPTASIPTIESIADDLYFIKKLDHFVEIDFYYDSLDDVSFEDLEKIIKG
;
A
#
# COMPACT_ATOMS: atom_id res chain seq x y z
N ALA A 1 -11.37 -13.10 15.60
CA ALA A 1 -10.42 -12.02 15.40
C ALA A 1 -9.07 -12.40 15.98
N LEU A 2 -8.00 -11.89 15.38
CA LEU A 2 -6.62 -12.32 15.67
C LEU A 2 -6.09 -11.89 17.05
N ASN A 3 -6.83 -11.11 17.83
CA ASN A 3 -6.40 -10.56 19.13
C ASN A 3 -4.97 -9.99 19.08
N SER A 4 -4.68 -9.20 18.04
CA SER A 4 -3.38 -8.60 17.75
C SER A 4 -3.48 -7.09 17.80
N LYS A 5 -2.36 -6.42 18.02
CA LYS A 5 -2.27 -4.97 17.79
C LYS A 5 -2.39 -4.71 16.29
N TYR A 6 -3.02 -3.63 15.93
CA TYR A 6 -3.12 -3.17 14.54
C TYR A 6 -2.70 -1.71 14.45
N ASP A 7 -2.28 -1.30 13.28
CA ASP A 7 -1.95 0.07 12.92
C ASP A 7 -2.20 0.22 11.41
N MET A 8 -2.22 1.45 10.92
CA MET A 8 -2.38 1.73 9.50
C MET A 8 -1.05 2.23 8.93
N MET A 9 -0.66 1.68 7.79
CA MET A 9 0.48 2.18 7.02
C MET A 9 -0.05 3.10 5.91
N PHE A 10 0.35 4.37 5.94
CA PHE A 10 -0.10 5.36 4.97
C PHE A 10 0.80 5.36 3.74
N SER A 11 0.17 5.43 2.58
CA SER A 11 0.84 5.53 1.29
C SER A 11 0.10 6.50 0.36
N GLY A 12 0.78 6.93 -0.68
CA GLY A 12 0.20 7.78 -1.70
C GLY A 12 0.63 7.34 -3.09
N LYS A 13 -0.29 7.39 -4.04
CA LYS A 13 -0.09 6.99 -5.43
C LYS A 13 0.45 8.16 -6.23
N ILE A 14 1.34 7.86 -7.17
CA ILE A 14 1.86 8.79 -8.15
C ILE A 14 1.40 8.34 -9.52
N TYR A 15 0.80 9.24 -10.27
CA TYR A 15 0.22 8.98 -11.58
C TYR A 15 1.07 9.55 -12.71
N ALA A 16 0.91 8.98 -13.90
CA ALA A 16 1.57 9.47 -15.10
C ALA A 16 1.13 10.90 -15.43
N PRO A 17 1.99 11.73 -16.08
CA PRO A 17 1.62 13.06 -16.52
C PRO A 17 0.35 13.01 -17.40
N ASN A 18 -0.64 13.83 -17.05
CA ASN A 18 -1.93 13.94 -17.77
C ASN A 18 -2.75 12.63 -17.85
N ASN A 19 -2.50 11.67 -16.97
CA ASN A 19 -3.27 10.43 -16.89
C ASN A 19 -3.40 9.97 -15.44
N GLU A 20 -4.51 10.34 -14.80
CA GLU A 20 -4.80 10.04 -13.39
C GLU A 20 -5.21 8.57 -13.16
N ASP A 21 -5.46 7.80 -14.21
CA ASP A 21 -5.78 6.37 -14.11
C ASP A 21 -4.52 5.49 -14.20
N CYS A 22 -3.38 6.06 -14.61
CA CYS A 22 -2.13 5.32 -14.77
C CYS A 22 -1.20 5.52 -13.57
N GLU A 23 -1.30 4.63 -12.57
CA GLU A 23 -0.42 4.60 -11.41
C GLU A 23 0.98 4.12 -11.84
N ILE A 24 2.00 4.96 -11.65
CA ILE A 24 3.39 4.69 -12.03
C ILE A 24 4.34 4.50 -10.85
N ALA A 25 3.95 4.96 -9.67
CA ALA A 25 4.70 4.77 -8.44
C ALA A 25 3.82 4.92 -7.20
N VAL A 26 4.34 4.48 -6.07
CA VAL A 26 3.76 4.66 -4.73
C VAL A 26 4.84 5.14 -3.78
N VAL A 27 4.50 6.05 -2.88
CA VAL A 27 5.35 6.47 -1.77
C VAL A 27 4.67 6.14 -0.44
N THR A 28 5.43 5.62 0.54
CA THR A 28 4.92 5.34 1.89
C THR A 28 5.28 6.44 2.89
N GLU A 29 4.70 6.39 4.08
CA GLU A 29 5.02 7.31 5.19
C GLU A 29 6.48 7.27 5.65
N HIS A 30 7.22 6.22 5.31
CA HIS A 30 8.66 6.12 5.51
C HIS A 30 9.48 6.56 4.29
N GLU A 31 8.84 7.23 3.34
CA GLU A 31 9.46 7.75 2.12
C GLU A 31 10.04 6.65 1.22
N GLU A 32 9.59 5.38 1.43
CA GLU A 32 9.89 4.31 0.48
C GLU A 32 9.12 4.57 -0.81
N VAL A 33 9.83 4.68 -1.93
CA VAL A 33 9.23 4.88 -3.24
C VAL A 33 9.37 3.60 -4.06
N LEU A 34 8.24 3.04 -4.47
CA LEU A 34 8.21 1.93 -5.41
C LEU A 34 7.73 2.40 -6.77
N ILE A 35 8.45 2.05 -7.81
CA ILE A 35 8.24 2.53 -9.18
C ILE A 35 7.85 1.36 -10.10
N HIS A 36 6.88 1.56 -10.97
CA HIS A 36 6.57 0.65 -12.06
C HIS A 36 7.51 0.91 -13.24
N GLU A 37 8.68 0.29 -13.24
CA GLU A 37 9.76 0.57 -14.20
C GLU A 37 9.34 0.43 -15.66
N GLU A 38 8.50 -0.55 -15.98
CA GLU A 38 8.03 -0.77 -17.34
C GLU A 38 7.17 0.39 -17.85
N LEU A 39 6.26 0.91 -17.00
CA LEU A 39 5.41 2.04 -17.37
C LEU A 39 6.19 3.33 -17.54
N ILE A 40 7.12 3.65 -16.63
CA ILE A 40 7.92 4.86 -16.78
C ILE A 40 8.79 4.81 -18.02
N LYS A 41 9.33 3.64 -18.39
CA LYS A 41 10.07 3.45 -19.63
C LYS A 41 9.17 3.57 -20.86
N ALA A 42 7.99 2.94 -20.83
CA ALA A 42 7.06 2.96 -21.96
C ALA A 42 6.50 4.36 -22.27
N PHE A 43 6.31 5.18 -21.23
CA PHE A 43 5.81 6.55 -21.36
C PHE A 43 6.91 7.63 -21.37
N ASP A 44 8.18 7.25 -21.42
CA ASP A 44 9.34 8.16 -21.35
C ASP A 44 9.27 9.16 -20.18
N ILE A 45 8.86 8.66 -19.01
CA ILE A 45 8.72 9.47 -17.79
C ILE A 45 10.07 9.47 -17.06
N SER A 46 10.57 10.67 -16.75
CA SER A 46 11.83 10.81 -16.02
C SER A 46 11.71 10.42 -14.55
N LEU A 47 12.79 9.89 -13.98
CA LEU A 47 12.87 9.63 -12.54
C LEU A 47 12.73 10.92 -11.71
N ASP A 48 13.23 12.04 -12.22
CA ASP A 48 13.08 13.35 -11.56
C ASP A 48 11.61 13.73 -11.38
N TYR A 49 10.77 13.47 -12.38
CA TYR A 49 9.33 13.64 -12.26
C TYR A 49 8.76 12.76 -11.16
N VAL A 50 9.09 11.47 -11.17
CA VAL A 50 8.57 10.51 -10.19
C VAL A 50 8.95 10.93 -8.77
N TYR A 51 10.21 11.22 -8.50
CA TYR A 51 10.66 11.61 -7.16
C TYR A 51 10.12 12.97 -6.73
N SER A 52 10.02 13.94 -7.64
CA SER A 52 9.40 15.24 -7.34
C SER A 52 7.93 15.09 -6.96
N LYS A 53 7.18 14.26 -7.71
CA LYS A 53 5.78 13.97 -7.39
C LYS A 53 5.63 13.15 -6.12
N SER A 54 6.50 12.19 -5.87
CA SER A 54 6.51 11.43 -4.62
C SER A 54 6.69 12.35 -3.40
N LYS A 55 7.63 13.31 -3.50
CA LYS A 55 7.82 14.30 -2.45
C LYS A 55 6.58 15.19 -2.26
N GLN A 56 5.97 15.64 -3.36
CA GLN A 56 4.74 16.43 -3.29
C GLN A 56 3.62 15.65 -2.59
N VAL A 57 3.36 14.41 -3.01
CA VAL A 57 2.32 13.54 -2.40
C VAL A 57 2.63 13.28 -0.92
N TYR A 58 3.88 13.05 -0.59
CA TYR A 58 4.31 12.86 0.78
C TYR A 58 3.99 14.11 1.64
N ASP A 59 4.45 15.29 1.23
CA ASP A 59 4.29 16.52 1.99
C ASP A 59 2.82 16.98 2.08
N GLU A 60 2.05 16.85 1.00
CA GLU A 60 0.69 17.37 0.89
C GLU A 60 -0.41 16.42 1.42
N SER A 61 -0.17 15.12 1.39
CA SER A 61 -1.15 14.10 1.74
C SER A 61 -0.70 13.26 2.95
N ILE A 62 0.42 12.53 2.83
CA ILE A 62 0.82 11.55 3.82
C ILE A 62 1.12 12.23 5.16
N VAL A 63 1.89 13.33 5.17
CA VAL A 63 2.21 14.08 6.40
C VAL A 63 0.94 14.55 7.10
N LYS A 64 -0.05 15.03 6.36
CA LYS A 64 -1.34 15.46 6.94
C LYS A 64 -2.09 14.29 7.57
N THR A 65 -2.09 13.14 6.91
CA THR A 65 -2.76 11.94 7.40
C THR A 65 -2.06 11.39 8.65
N VAL A 66 -0.73 11.31 8.65
CA VAL A 66 0.07 10.92 9.82
C VAL A 66 -0.18 11.88 10.99
N ASN A 67 -0.20 13.19 10.73
CA ASN A 67 -0.52 14.20 11.77
C ASN A 67 -1.92 14.01 12.34
N LYS A 68 -2.90 13.75 11.48
CA LYS A 68 -4.30 13.59 11.89
C LYS A 68 -4.50 12.35 12.77
N PHE A 69 -3.94 11.23 12.40
CA PHE A 69 -4.19 9.94 13.07
C PHE A 69 -3.16 9.57 14.13
N ARG A 70 -1.92 10.01 13.98
CA ARG A 70 -0.82 9.66 14.89
C ARG A 70 -0.02 10.86 15.40
N HIS A 71 -0.59 12.07 15.34
CA HIS A 71 0.03 13.31 15.86
C HIS A 71 1.46 13.54 15.36
N GLY A 72 1.75 13.13 14.13
CA GLY A 72 3.05 13.26 13.49
C GLY A 72 4.02 12.08 13.73
N GLU A 73 3.63 11.09 14.51
CA GLU A 73 4.45 9.90 14.72
C GLU A 73 4.28 8.92 13.55
N LYS A 74 5.39 8.54 12.92
CA LYS A 74 5.41 7.46 11.93
C LYS A 74 5.23 6.12 12.62
N ILE A 75 4.82 5.11 11.87
CA ILE A 75 4.72 3.73 12.37
C ILE A 75 6.07 3.29 12.95
N GLN A 76 6.04 2.62 14.09
CA GLN A 76 7.24 2.26 14.83
C GLN A 76 7.96 1.05 14.20
N LYS A 77 9.21 0.80 14.61
CA LYS A 77 9.97 -0.37 14.19
C LYS A 77 9.25 -1.68 14.53
N PHE A 78 9.37 -2.66 13.64
CA PHE A 78 8.78 -3.99 13.77
C PHE A 78 9.77 -5.05 14.27
N GLU A 79 10.85 -4.63 14.94
CA GLU A 79 11.87 -5.55 15.45
C GLU A 79 11.25 -6.70 16.26
N ASN A 80 11.58 -7.94 15.85
CA ASN A 80 11.07 -9.18 16.43
C ASN A 80 9.54 -9.39 16.33
N LYS A 81 8.83 -8.62 15.50
CA LYS A 81 7.39 -8.79 15.28
C LYS A 81 7.13 -9.53 13.98
N ASN A 82 6.14 -10.42 14.01
CA ASN A 82 5.52 -10.93 12.80
C ASN A 82 4.47 -9.91 12.36
N VAL A 83 4.56 -9.47 11.12
CA VAL A 83 3.67 -8.44 10.53
C VAL A 83 2.72 -9.12 9.56
N LEU A 84 1.43 -8.87 9.70
CA LEU A 84 0.43 -9.22 8.72
C LEU A 84 -0.09 -7.94 8.07
N ILE A 85 0.17 -7.77 6.77
CA ILE A 85 -0.36 -6.66 5.97
C ILE A 85 -1.68 -7.11 5.36
N VAL A 86 -2.72 -6.31 5.58
CA VAL A 86 -4.09 -6.64 5.12
C VAL A 86 -4.60 -5.51 4.22
N ASP A 87 -5.25 -5.87 3.13
CA ASP A 87 -5.86 -4.94 2.19
C ASP A 87 -7.17 -5.55 1.65
N GLU A 88 -8.13 -4.73 1.26
CA GLU A 88 -9.43 -5.17 0.70
C GLU A 88 -9.30 -5.78 -0.70
N GLY A 89 -8.24 -5.46 -1.41
CA GLY A 89 -7.94 -6.01 -2.72
C GLY A 89 -6.67 -5.44 -3.31
N ILE A 90 -5.92 -6.27 -4.01
CA ILE A 90 -4.72 -5.86 -4.71
C ILE A 90 -5.06 -5.65 -6.19
N ASN A 91 -4.69 -4.49 -6.75
CA ASN A 91 -4.78 -4.21 -8.18
C ASN A 91 -3.40 -4.43 -8.84
N THR A 92 -2.57 -3.41 -8.90
CA THR A 92 -1.21 -3.49 -9.51
C THR A 92 -0.20 -4.19 -8.62
N GLY A 93 -0.45 -4.23 -7.31
CA GLY A 93 0.47 -4.72 -6.29
C GLY A 93 1.50 -3.69 -5.83
N LEU A 94 1.61 -2.51 -6.47
CA LEU A 94 2.61 -1.49 -6.11
C LEU A 94 2.48 -1.05 -4.65
N THR A 95 1.28 -0.73 -4.19
CA THR A 95 1.03 -0.34 -2.79
C THR A 95 1.45 -1.45 -1.83
N MET A 96 1.02 -2.68 -2.10
CA MET A 96 1.36 -3.83 -1.25
C MET A 96 2.87 -4.06 -1.19
N MET A 97 3.56 -4.02 -2.33
CA MET A 97 5.01 -4.17 -2.39
C MET A 97 5.75 -3.04 -1.67
N ALA A 98 5.25 -1.79 -1.75
CA ALA A 98 5.81 -0.66 -1.02
C ALA A 98 5.65 -0.84 0.49
N CYS A 99 4.49 -1.34 0.94
CA CYS A 99 4.24 -1.66 2.35
C CYS A 99 5.14 -2.80 2.85
N ILE A 100 5.33 -3.86 2.07
CA ILE A 100 6.25 -4.96 2.40
C ILE A 100 7.68 -4.44 2.54
N LYS A 101 8.18 -3.67 1.58
CA LYS A 101 9.53 -3.07 1.65
C LYS A 101 9.69 -2.18 2.87
N THR A 102 8.67 -1.38 3.18
CA THR A 102 8.66 -0.56 4.41
C THR A 102 8.76 -1.46 5.66
N ALA A 103 7.99 -2.54 5.73
CA ALA A 103 8.05 -3.48 6.85
C ALA A 103 9.42 -4.17 6.99
N ILE A 104 10.06 -4.51 5.86
CA ILE A 104 11.46 -5.02 5.83
C ILE A 104 12.42 -3.98 6.42
N ASN A 105 12.32 -2.73 5.98
CA ASN A 105 13.17 -1.63 6.45
C ASN A 105 12.97 -1.35 7.95
N LEU A 106 11.74 -1.55 8.44
CA LEU A 106 11.39 -1.46 9.86
C LEU A 106 11.77 -2.70 10.67
N LYS A 107 12.50 -3.65 10.08
CA LYS A 107 13.06 -4.86 10.72
C LYS A 107 11.99 -5.85 11.21
N ALA A 108 10.92 -6.04 10.46
CA ALA A 108 9.98 -7.12 10.73
C ALA A 108 10.71 -8.48 10.75
N LYS A 109 10.29 -9.37 11.67
CA LYS A 109 10.82 -10.73 11.78
C LYS A 109 10.28 -11.62 10.65
N SER A 110 9.01 -11.47 10.31
CA SER A 110 8.35 -12.08 9.17
C SER A 110 7.25 -11.16 8.66
N ILE A 111 6.92 -11.28 7.38
CA ILE A 111 5.91 -10.48 6.71
C ILE A 111 4.99 -11.39 5.95
N SER A 112 3.74 -11.44 6.37
CA SER A 112 2.66 -12.14 5.67
C SER A 112 1.71 -11.10 5.06
N VAL A 113 1.10 -11.45 3.94
CA VAL A 113 0.09 -10.64 3.25
C VAL A 113 -1.24 -11.39 3.24
N ALA A 114 -2.34 -10.68 3.51
CA ALA A 114 -3.68 -11.23 3.36
C ALA A 114 -4.58 -10.26 2.60
N THR A 115 -5.24 -10.76 1.55
CA THR A 115 -6.19 -10.01 0.74
C THR A 115 -7.31 -10.92 0.24
N PRO A 116 -8.56 -10.48 0.14
CA PRO A 116 -9.61 -11.29 -0.45
C PRO A 116 -9.39 -11.57 -1.94
N ILE A 117 -8.90 -10.58 -2.69
CA ILE A 117 -8.75 -10.65 -4.14
C ILE A 117 -7.44 -10.07 -4.63
N LEU A 118 -6.86 -10.68 -5.65
CA LEU A 118 -5.68 -10.16 -6.33
C LEU A 118 -5.57 -10.69 -7.76
N PRO A 119 -4.89 -9.98 -8.67
CA PRO A 119 -4.56 -10.49 -9.99
C PRO A 119 -3.59 -11.67 -9.90
N THR A 120 -3.80 -12.68 -10.73
CA THR A 120 -2.87 -13.82 -10.87
C THR A 120 -1.44 -13.35 -11.18
N ALA A 121 -1.31 -12.28 -11.97
CA ALA A 121 -0.01 -11.71 -12.37
C ALA A 121 0.79 -11.10 -11.21
N SER A 122 0.15 -10.63 -10.12
CA SER A 122 0.83 -10.02 -8.98
C SER A 122 1.38 -11.05 -7.98
N ILE A 123 0.89 -12.28 -8.00
CA ILE A 123 1.25 -13.34 -7.04
C ILE A 123 2.77 -13.57 -6.99
N PRO A 124 3.47 -13.87 -8.13
CA PRO A 124 4.90 -14.20 -8.07
C PRO A 124 5.74 -13.05 -7.50
N THR A 125 5.36 -11.81 -7.78
CA THR A 125 6.09 -10.63 -7.29
C THR A 125 5.92 -10.47 -5.78
N ILE A 126 4.72 -10.64 -5.25
CA ILE A 126 4.46 -10.54 -3.81
C ILE A 126 5.13 -11.69 -3.06
N GLU A 127 5.00 -12.94 -3.54
CA GLU A 127 5.64 -14.12 -2.95
C GLU A 127 7.17 -14.06 -2.97
N SER A 128 7.76 -13.27 -3.87
CA SER A 128 9.22 -13.08 -3.91
C SER A 128 9.78 -12.25 -2.75
N ILE A 129 8.93 -11.47 -2.05
CA ILE A 129 9.35 -10.51 -1.02
C ILE A 129 8.57 -10.65 0.30
N ALA A 130 7.48 -11.42 0.33
CA ALA A 130 6.74 -11.76 1.55
C ALA A 130 7.00 -13.23 1.92
N ASP A 131 6.93 -13.54 3.22
CA ASP A 131 7.07 -14.93 3.70
C ASP A 131 5.84 -15.77 3.39
N ASP A 132 4.65 -15.19 3.49
CA ASP A 132 3.38 -15.86 3.19
C ASP A 132 2.41 -14.92 2.47
N LEU A 133 1.61 -15.49 1.57
CA LEU A 133 0.51 -14.79 0.88
C LEU A 133 -0.78 -15.58 1.03
N TYR A 134 -1.78 -14.96 1.66
CA TYR A 134 -3.12 -15.52 1.85
C TYR A 134 -4.13 -14.76 1.01
N PHE A 135 -4.95 -15.47 0.23
CA PHE A 135 -6.03 -14.88 -0.56
C PHE A 135 -7.22 -15.83 -0.70
N ILE A 136 -8.39 -15.27 -0.99
CA ILE A 136 -9.60 -16.05 -1.23
C ILE A 136 -9.73 -16.36 -2.72
N LYS A 137 -9.50 -15.35 -3.59
CA LYS A 137 -9.71 -15.49 -5.03
C LYS A 137 -8.62 -14.77 -5.81
N LYS A 138 -8.00 -15.50 -6.74
CA LYS A 138 -7.15 -14.91 -7.78
C LYS A 138 -7.95 -14.62 -9.04
N LEU A 139 -7.59 -13.55 -9.74
CA LEU A 139 -8.30 -13.02 -10.90
C LEU A 139 -7.36 -12.96 -12.10
N ASP A 140 -7.76 -13.56 -13.20
CA ASP A 140 -6.99 -13.47 -14.45
C ASP A 140 -7.18 -12.10 -15.12
N HIS A 141 -8.35 -11.48 -14.91
CA HIS A 141 -8.66 -10.12 -15.36
C HIS A 141 -9.23 -9.35 -14.18
N PHE A 142 -8.49 -8.34 -13.74
CA PHE A 142 -8.93 -7.43 -12.70
C PHE A 142 -9.70 -6.26 -13.33
N VAL A 143 -10.82 -5.89 -12.73
CA VAL A 143 -11.62 -4.72 -13.16
C VAL A 143 -11.43 -3.61 -12.13
N GLU A 144 -12.25 -3.59 -11.11
CA GLU A 144 -12.21 -2.67 -9.98
C GLU A 144 -12.53 -3.45 -8.71
N ILE A 145 -12.07 -2.99 -7.56
CA ILE A 145 -12.27 -3.70 -6.29
C ILE A 145 -13.76 -3.86 -5.99
N ASP A 146 -14.54 -2.81 -6.15
CA ASP A 146 -15.98 -2.77 -5.86
C ASP A 146 -16.77 -3.80 -6.66
N PHE A 147 -16.29 -4.17 -7.85
CA PHE A 147 -16.95 -5.18 -8.68
C PHE A 147 -17.03 -6.57 -8.01
N TYR A 148 -16.17 -6.84 -7.05
CA TYR A 148 -16.05 -8.16 -6.41
C TYR A 148 -16.70 -8.23 -5.03
N TYR A 149 -17.32 -7.15 -4.58
CA TYR A 149 -18.02 -7.04 -3.32
C TYR A 149 -19.51 -6.78 -3.54
N ASP A 150 -20.36 -7.37 -2.70
CA ASP A 150 -21.81 -7.06 -2.68
C ASP A 150 -22.05 -5.63 -2.18
N SER A 151 -21.25 -5.17 -1.23
CA SER A 151 -21.10 -3.78 -0.80
C SER A 151 -19.69 -3.58 -0.24
N LEU A 152 -19.06 -2.48 -0.60
CA LEU A 152 -17.82 -2.01 -0.03
C LEU A 152 -18.02 -0.56 0.39
N ASP A 153 -18.44 -0.40 1.67
CA ASP A 153 -18.74 0.91 2.21
C ASP A 153 -17.45 1.66 2.53
N ASP A 154 -17.37 2.91 2.15
CA ASP A 154 -16.29 3.80 2.55
C ASP A 154 -16.30 3.97 4.08
N VAL A 155 -15.19 3.67 4.71
CA VAL A 155 -15.02 3.94 6.14
C VAL A 155 -14.76 5.43 6.32
N SER A 156 -15.67 6.13 6.99
CA SER A 156 -15.48 7.55 7.25
C SER A 156 -14.27 7.80 8.15
N PHE A 157 -13.66 8.98 8.02
CA PHE A 157 -12.56 9.36 8.91
C PHE A 157 -12.93 9.33 10.39
N GLU A 158 -14.19 9.62 10.74
CA GLU A 158 -14.69 9.58 12.12
C GLU A 158 -14.77 8.14 12.64
N ASP A 159 -15.19 7.19 11.80
CA ASP A 159 -15.26 5.78 12.16
C ASP A 159 -13.87 5.16 12.26
N LEU A 160 -12.97 5.55 11.36
CA LEU A 160 -11.57 5.16 11.42
C LEU A 160 -10.92 5.62 12.74
N GLU A 161 -11.17 6.87 13.14
CA GLU A 161 -10.66 7.44 14.39
C GLU A 161 -11.20 6.69 15.63
N LYS A 162 -12.47 6.29 15.63
CA LYS A 162 -13.08 5.45 16.69
C LYS A 162 -12.42 4.07 16.76
N ILE A 163 -12.16 3.45 15.61
CA ILE A 163 -11.52 2.13 15.52
C ILE A 163 -10.10 2.18 16.07
N ILE A 164 -9.33 3.24 15.77
CA ILE A 164 -7.93 3.37 16.22
C ILE A 164 -7.82 3.71 17.70
N LYS A 165 -8.75 4.51 18.24
CA LYS A 165 -8.73 4.94 19.64
C LYS A 165 -9.39 3.96 20.62
N GLY A 166 -10.15 2.99 20.15
CA GLY A 166 -10.87 2.00 20.93
C GLY A 166 -10.04 0.81 21.32
#